data_6c2204f8b004a4b1149b06987850e617
#
_entry.id   6c2204f8b004a4b1149b06987850e617
#
_cell.length_a   1.000
_cell.length_b   1.000
_cell.length_c   1.000
_cell.angle_alpha   90.00
_cell.angle_beta   90.00
_cell.angle_gamma   90.00
#
_symmetry.space_group_name_H-M   'P 1'
#
loop_
_entity.id
_entity.type
_entity.pdbx_description
1 polymer ?
#
loop_
_entity_poly.entity_id
_entity_poly.type
_entity_poly.pdbx_seq_one_letter_code
_entity_poly.pdbx_strand_id
1 'polypeptide(L)'
;MKKIFYGLIVSGSLFLPICGFGQMGMMEGRMNMSMIRHHFVMQNGIDPNYVSKVNPLERNAENIAAGKKLYETSCALCHGITGLGDGDGGKDLKPPPANIAMFIKMHNVPDGYLYWTIAEGGIPLQTAMPPFKDVMQESEIWKIIIFLREL
;
A
#
# COMPACT_ATOMS: atom_id res chain seq x y z
N MET A 1 5.36 65.47 52.44
CA MET A 1 5.53 65.35 51.01
C MET A 1 5.86 63.88 50.69
N LYS A 2 4.88 63.07 50.28
CA LYS A 2 5.03 61.63 49.97
C LYS A 2 5.10 61.49 48.44
N LYS A 3 6.20 61.03 47.92
CA LYS A 3 6.35 60.70 46.47
C LYS A 3 5.85 59.26 46.25
N ILE A 4 4.84 59.12 45.40
CA ILE A 4 4.31 57.83 44.96
C ILE A 4 5.02 57.44 43.66
N PHE A 5 5.76 56.32 43.71
CA PHE A 5 6.36 55.71 42.51
C PHE A 5 5.35 54.80 41.87
N TYR A 6 4.95 55.07 40.63
CA TYR A 6 4.21 54.16 39.77
C TYR A 6 5.19 53.23 39.07
N GLY A 7 5.12 51.96 39.40
CA GLY A 7 5.85 50.93 38.68
C GLY A 7 5.08 50.53 37.44
N LEU A 8 5.73 50.64 36.26
CA LEU A 8 5.24 50.18 34.99
C LEU A 8 5.44 48.65 34.91
N ILE A 9 4.33 47.89 34.88
CA ILE A 9 4.36 46.45 34.62
C ILE A 9 4.31 46.28 33.09
N VAL A 10 5.44 45.91 32.48
CA VAL A 10 5.50 45.51 31.06
C VAL A 10 5.14 44.02 31.00
N SER A 11 3.90 43.76 30.57
CA SER A 11 3.42 42.40 30.25
C SER A 11 4.04 41.96 28.91
N GLY A 12 5.10 41.18 28.98
CA GLY A 12 5.69 40.52 27.83
C GLY A 12 4.86 39.29 27.42
N SER A 13 4.03 39.43 26.38
CA SER A 13 3.38 38.28 25.77
C SER A 13 4.39 37.46 24.98
N LEU A 14 4.71 36.28 25.51
CA LEU A 14 5.57 35.27 24.83
C LEU A 14 4.74 34.64 23.72
N PHE A 15 4.89 35.09 22.47
CA PHE A 15 4.37 34.40 21.30
C PHE A 15 5.24 33.17 21.04
N LEU A 16 4.77 32.00 21.43
CA LEU A 16 5.32 30.73 20.95
C LEU A 16 4.83 30.48 19.50
N PRO A 17 5.74 30.18 18.55
CA PRO A 17 5.32 29.81 17.22
C PRO A 17 4.61 28.45 17.30
N ILE A 18 3.35 28.42 16.90
CA ILE A 18 2.61 27.18 16.67
C ILE A 18 3.24 26.53 15.44
N CYS A 19 4.18 25.61 15.67
CA CYS A 19 4.78 24.80 14.62
C CYS A 19 3.67 23.92 14.01
N GLY A 20 3.44 24.11 12.70
CA GLY A 20 2.30 23.58 11.99
C GLY A 20 2.21 22.05 12.02
N PHE A 21 1.12 21.57 12.58
CA PHE A 21 0.67 20.15 12.54
C PHE A 21 0.00 19.76 11.20
N GLY A 22 0.31 20.47 10.10
CA GLY A 22 -0.44 20.40 8.85
C GLY A 22 0.02 19.35 7.82
N GLN A 23 1.16 18.67 8.00
CA GLN A 23 1.72 17.78 6.97
C GLN A 23 1.79 16.29 7.31
N MET A 24 1.42 15.88 8.50
CA MET A 24 1.42 14.45 8.89
C MET A 24 0.21 13.66 8.36
N GLY A 25 -0.91 14.33 8.08
CA GLY A 25 -2.16 13.66 7.72
C GLY A 25 -2.20 13.00 6.34
N MET A 26 -1.35 13.42 5.38
CA MET A 26 -1.36 12.84 4.03
C MET A 26 -0.50 11.57 3.88
N MET A 27 0.44 11.33 4.77
CA MET A 27 1.22 10.08 4.77
C MET A 27 0.51 8.92 5.48
N GLU A 28 -0.32 9.19 6.47
CA GLU A 28 -1.05 8.15 7.23
C GLU A 28 -2.04 7.37 6.35
N GLY A 29 -2.75 8.02 5.43
CA GLY A 29 -3.71 7.34 4.55
C GLY A 29 -3.09 6.37 3.55
N ARG A 30 -1.84 6.60 3.11
CA ARG A 30 -1.14 5.75 2.12
C ARG A 30 -0.37 4.58 2.73
N MET A 31 0.08 4.69 3.97
CA MET A 31 0.73 3.59 4.68
C MET A 31 -0.27 2.54 5.17
N ASN A 32 -1.53 2.88 5.28
CA ASN A 32 -2.51 2.09 6.01
C ASN A 32 -2.87 0.75 5.34
N MET A 33 -2.80 0.63 4.01
CA MET A 33 -3.21 -0.61 3.31
C MET A 33 -2.17 -1.72 3.35
N SER A 34 -0.90 -1.41 3.10
CA SER A 34 0.16 -2.42 3.26
C SER A 34 0.29 -2.83 4.73
N MET A 35 -0.01 -1.90 5.68
CA MET A 35 -0.02 -2.19 7.11
C MET A 35 -1.21 -3.06 7.54
N ILE A 36 -2.42 -2.86 7.02
CA ILE A 36 -3.59 -3.70 7.34
C ILE A 36 -3.34 -5.14 6.94
N ARG A 37 -2.88 -5.39 5.71
CA ARG A 37 -2.56 -6.73 5.25
C ARG A 37 -1.37 -7.33 6.02
N HIS A 38 -0.33 -6.55 6.25
CA HIS A 38 0.81 -6.98 7.04
C HIS A 38 0.39 -7.36 8.46
N HIS A 39 -0.40 -6.54 9.11
CA HIS A 39 -0.91 -6.80 10.46
C HIS A 39 -1.79 -8.07 10.50
N PHE A 40 -2.67 -8.24 9.52
CA PHE A 40 -3.47 -9.45 9.38
C PHE A 40 -2.58 -10.69 9.27
N VAL A 41 -1.57 -10.65 8.40
CA VAL A 41 -0.65 -11.79 8.18
C VAL A 41 0.19 -12.08 9.41
N MET A 42 0.63 -11.05 10.15
CA MET A 42 1.36 -11.24 11.41
C MET A 42 0.53 -11.91 12.50
N GLN A 43 -0.79 -11.69 12.50
CA GLN A 43 -1.69 -12.27 13.48
C GLN A 43 -2.23 -13.66 13.08
N ASN A 44 -2.52 -13.85 11.79
CA ASN A 44 -3.26 -15.02 11.30
C ASN A 44 -2.42 -15.92 10.39
N GLY A 45 -1.27 -15.44 9.92
CA GLY A 45 -0.54 -16.07 8.84
C GLY A 45 -1.22 -15.86 7.47
N ILE A 46 -0.70 -16.53 6.45
CA ILE A 46 -1.39 -16.73 5.17
C ILE A 46 -1.87 -18.18 5.11
N ASP A 47 -2.87 -18.45 4.28
CA ASP A 47 -3.37 -19.81 4.08
C ASP A 47 -2.20 -20.77 3.74
N PRO A 48 -2.05 -21.89 4.49
CA PRO A 48 -0.97 -22.86 4.30
C PRO A 48 -0.80 -23.36 2.87
N ASN A 49 -1.87 -23.39 2.07
CA ASN A 49 -1.83 -23.77 0.66
C ASN A 49 -1.00 -22.82 -0.23
N TYR A 50 -0.68 -21.64 0.26
CA TYR A 50 0.09 -20.63 -0.49
C TYR A 50 1.50 -20.42 0.08
N VAL A 51 1.75 -20.72 1.36
CA VAL A 51 3.02 -20.40 2.04
C VAL A 51 4.26 -20.87 1.30
N SER A 52 4.22 -22.08 0.76
CA SER A 52 5.35 -22.71 0.06
C SER A 52 5.37 -22.49 -1.44
N LYS A 53 4.40 -21.73 -1.99
CA LYS A 53 4.37 -21.48 -3.43
C LYS A 53 5.55 -20.61 -3.86
N VAL A 54 6.25 -21.08 -4.89
CA VAL A 54 7.33 -20.38 -5.57
C VAL A 54 6.93 -20.25 -7.03
N ASN A 55 7.26 -19.12 -7.65
CA ASN A 55 6.93 -18.92 -9.06
C ASN A 55 7.65 -19.96 -9.93
N PRO A 56 6.91 -20.81 -10.66
CA PRO A 56 7.52 -21.82 -11.52
C PRO A 56 7.96 -21.26 -12.89
N LEU A 57 7.59 -20.01 -13.20
CA LEU A 57 7.88 -19.40 -14.49
C LEU A 57 9.22 -18.66 -14.44
N GLU A 58 9.94 -18.70 -15.54
CA GLU A 58 11.18 -17.97 -15.71
C GLU A 58 10.95 -16.47 -15.85
N ARG A 59 11.78 -15.66 -15.19
CA ARG A 59 11.77 -14.19 -15.34
C ARG A 59 12.51 -13.81 -16.62
N ASN A 60 11.80 -13.81 -17.74
CA ASN A 60 12.29 -13.41 -19.05
C ASN A 60 11.41 -12.30 -19.66
N ALA A 61 11.86 -11.72 -20.77
CA ALA A 61 11.18 -10.58 -21.41
C ALA A 61 9.73 -10.90 -21.82
N GLU A 62 9.47 -12.15 -22.26
CA GLU A 62 8.13 -12.58 -22.67
C GLU A 62 7.16 -12.60 -21.48
N ASN A 63 7.55 -13.23 -20.37
CA ASN A 63 6.74 -13.31 -19.17
C ASN A 63 6.54 -11.93 -18.50
N ILE A 64 7.56 -11.07 -18.53
CA ILE A 64 7.45 -9.68 -18.05
C ILE A 64 6.42 -8.92 -18.89
N ALA A 65 6.51 -8.99 -20.23
CA ALA A 65 5.59 -8.28 -21.11
C ALA A 65 4.15 -8.80 -20.98
N ALA A 66 3.96 -10.12 -20.87
CA ALA A 66 2.66 -10.72 -20.64
C ALA A 66 2.06 -10.34 -19.28
N GLY A 67 2.88 -10.36 -18.22
CA GLY A 67 2.48 -9.92 -16.88
C GLY A 67 2.09 -8.45 -16.84
N LYS A 68 2.85 -7.58 -17.54
CA LYS A 68 2.52 -6.17 -17.70
C LYS A 68 1.15 -5.96 -18.31
N LYS A 69 0.86 -6.66 -19.43
CA LYS A 69 -0.44 -6.57 -20.09
C LYS A 69 -1.58 -6.98 -19.17
N LEU A 70 -1.42 -8.10 -18.45
CA LEU A 70 -2.42 -8.59 -17.49
C LEU A 70 -2.63 -7.58 -16.35
N TYR A 71 -1.55 -7.00 -15.82
CA TYR A 71 -1.61 -5.97 -14.79
C TYR A 71 -2.36 -4.72 -15.27
N GLU A 72 -2.01 -4.21 -16.45
CA GLU A 72 -2.66 -3.04 -17.03
C GLU A 72 -4.16 -3.25 -17.24
N THR A 73 -4.56 -4.45 -17.62
CA THR A 73 -5.97 -4.79 -17.88
C THR A 73 -6.77 -4.98 -16.59
N SER A 74 -6.18 -5.60 -15.56
CA SER A 74 -6.95 -6.12 -14.42
C SER A 74 -6.65 -5.40 -13.10
N CYS A 75 -5.52 -4.71 -12.99
CA CYS A 75 -5.04 -4.14 -11.72
C CYS A 75 -4.88 -2.62 -11.75
N ALA A 76 -4.42 -2.07 -12.90
CA ALA A 76 -4.03 -0.68 -13.01
C ALA A 76 -5.18 0.30 -12.78
N LEU A 77 -6.42 -0.10 -13.05
CA LEU A 77 -7.60 0.74 -12.78
C LEU A 77 -7.62 1.24 -11.32
N CYS A 78 -7.27 0.39 -10.37
CA CYS A 78 -7.22 0.74 -8.95
C CYS A 78 -5.79 1.06 -8.48
N HIS A 79 -4.80 0.25 -8.90
CA HIS A 79 -3.44 0.37 -8.39
C HIS A 79 -2.56 1.38 -9.15
N GLY A 80 -3.06 1.96 -10.25
CA GLY A 80 -2.27 2.83 -11.13
C GLY A 80 -1.31 2.05 -12.03
N ILE A 81 -0.91 2.63 -13.16
CA ILE A 81 0.00 2.00 -14.13
C ILE A 81 1.38 1.72 -13.51
N THR A 82 1.81 2.60 -12.61
CA THR A 82 3.10 2.50 -11.90
C THR A 82 3.01 1.80 -10.54
N GLY A 83 1.84 1.28 -10.19
CA GLY A 83 1.63 0.58 -8.92
C GLY A 83 1.63 1.45 -7.67
N LEU A 84 1.40 2.77 -7.80
CA LEU A 84 1.42 3.70 -6.66
C LEU A 84 0.12 3.71 -5.84
N GLY A 85 -0.91 2.99 -6.28
CA GLY A 85 -2.23 2.98 -5.63
C GLY A 85 -3.07 4.22 -5.98
N ASP A 86 -2.76 4.88 -7.08
CA ASP A 86 -3.34 6.15 -7.54
C ASP A 86 -4.26 6.00 -8.76
N GLY A 87 -4.69 4.79 -9.07
CA GLY A 87 -5.63 4.52 -10.16
C GLY A 87 -7.02 5.12 -9.89
N ASP A 88 -7.67 5.57 -10.97
CA ASP A 88 -8.95 6.29 -10.90
C ASP A 88 -10.07 5.47 -10.22
N GLY A 89 -10.09 4.16 -10.46
CA GLY A 89 -11.06 3.24 -9.83
C GLY A 89 -10.84 3.00 -8.34
N GLY A 90 -9.71 3.46 -7.80
CA GLY A 90 -9.34 3.29 -6.39
C GLY A 90 -9.55 4.52 -5.52
N LYS A 91 -9.88 5.68 -6.11
CA LYS A 91 -9.86 6.98 -5.41
C LYS A 91 -10.78 7.07 -4.19
N ASP A 92 -11.94 6.46 -4.28
CA ASP A 92 -12.99 6.53 -3.24
C ASP A 92 -13.01 5.29 -2.34
N LEU A 93 -12.12 4.32 -2.59
CA LEU A 93 -12.06 3.09 -1.80
C LEU A 93 -11.48 3.35 -0.41
N LYS A 94 -12.09 2.68 0.58
CA LYS A 94 -11.63 2.70 1.98
C LYS A 94 -11.52 1.27 2.50
N PRO A 95 -10.31 0.83 2.77
CA PRO A 95 -9.03 1.52 2.62
C PRO A 95 -8.64 1.73 1.14
N PRO A 96 -7.77 2.72 0.82
CA PRO A 96 -7.33 2.96 -0.54
C PRO A 96 -6.46 1.82 -1.06
N PRO A 97 -6.29 1.65 -2.38
CA PRO A 97 -5.41 0.63 -2.95
C PRO A 97 -3.97 0.76 -2.45
N ALA A 98 -3.32 -0.38 -2.27
CA ALA A 98 -1.93 -0.43 -1.82
C ALA A 98 -0.98 0.19 -2.85
N ASN A 99 0.07 0.88 -2.36
CA ASN A 99 1.23 1.25 -3.15
C ASN A 99 2.12 0.01 -3.34
N ILE A 100 1.89 -0.70 -4.46
CA ILE A 100 2.59 -1.95 -4.77
C ILE A 100 4.07 -1.66 -5.05
N ALA A 101 4.38 -0.59 -5.80
CA ALA A 101 5.76 -0.23 -6.16
C ALA A 101 6.64 0.02 -4.94
N MET A 102 6.08 0.58 -3.86
CA MET A 102 6.81 0.71 -2.60
C MET A 102 6.92 -0.62 -1.87
N PHE A 103 5.81 -1.38 -1.81
CA PHE A 103 5.76 -2.64 -1.08
C PHE A 103 6.71 -3.70 -1.65
N ILE A 104 6.76 -3.82 -3.00
CA ILE A 104 7.58 -4.84 -3.66
C ILE A 104 9.08 -4.63 -3.45
N LYS A 105 9.51 -3.39 -3.16
CA LYS A 105 10.90 -3.04 -2.84
C LYS A 105 11.29 -3.39 -1.41
N MET A 106 10.33 -3.72 -0.55
CA MET A 106 10.64 -4.24 0.77
C MET A 106 11.31 -5.61 0.63
N HIS A 107 12.38 -5.82 1.41
CA HIS A 107 13.15 -7.04 1.31
C HIS A 107 12.31 -8.27 1.68
N ASN A 108 12.44 -9.31 0.86
CA ASN A 108 11.90 -10.64 1.13
C ASN A 108 10.37 -10.78 1.16
N VAL A 109 9.65 -10.14 0.23
CA VAL A 109 8.25 -10.47 -0.01
C VAL A 109 8.17 -11.82 -0.74
N PRO A 110 7.69 -12.91 -0.08
CA PRO A 110 7.67 -14.24 -0.70
C PRO A 110 6.68 -14.31 -1.87
N ASP A 111 6.97 -15.13 -2.87
CA ASP A 111 6.07 -15.35 -4.01
C ASP A 111 4.71 -15.89 -3.56
N GLY A 112 4.70 -16.81 -2.60
CA GLY A 112 3.46 -17.34 -2.03
C GLY A 112 2.56 -16.28 -1.41
N TYR A 113 3.14 -15.25 -0.77
CA TYR A 113 2.39 -14.10 -0.25
C TYR A 113 1.77 -13.28 -1.37
N LEU A 114 2.52 -13.01 -2.43
CA LEU A 114 2.01 -12.25 -3.59
C LEU A 114 0.92 -13.03 -4.31
N TYR A 115 1.13 -14.34 -4.49
CA TYR A 115 0.15 -15.21 -5.09
C TYR A 115 -1.15 -15.24 -4.28
N TRP A 116 -1.07 -15.50 -2.98
CA TRP A 116 -2.22 -15.45 -2.08
C TRP A 116 -2.95 -14.11 -2.14
N THR A 117 -2.19 -13.00 -2.15
CA THR A 117 -2.76 -11.66 -2.22
C THR A 117 -3.60 -11.44 -3.47
N ILE A 118 -3.14 -11.91 -4.63
CA ILE A 118 -3.87 -11.79 -5.89
C ILE A 118 -5.00 -12.81 -5.95
N ALA A 119 -4.73 -14.07 -5.61
CA ALA A 119 -5.70 -15.15 -5.69
C ALA A 119 -6.93 -14.90 -4.82
N GLU A 120 -6.73 -14.55 -3.54
CA GLU A 120 -7.81 -14.34 -2.58
C GLU A 120 -8.32 -12.89 -2.52
N GLY A 121 -7.56 -11.96 -3.12
CA GLY A 121 -7.94 -10.55 -3.13
C GLY A 121 -8.08 -9.94 -1.74
N GLY A 122 -9.12 -9.16 -1.57
CA GLY A 122 -9.45 -8.48 -0.32
C GLY A 122 -10.37 -9.25 0.62
N ILE A 123 -10.86 -10.43 0.20
CA ILE A 123 -11.84 -11.21 0.99
C ILE A 123 -11.37 -11.45 2.43
N PRO A 124 -10.13 -11.94 2.68
CA PRO A 124 -9.66 -12.17 4.04
C PRO A 124 -9.59 -10.90 4.90
N LEU A 125 -9.53 -9.73 4.26
CA LEU A 125 -9.36 -8.42 4.88
C LEU A 125 -10.62 -7.56 4.83
N GLN A 126 -11.70 -8.06 4.22
CA GLN A 126 -12.94 -7.33 3.97
C GLN A 126 -12.72 -6.01 3.20
N THR A 127 -11.87 -6.04 2.17
CA THR A 127 -11.55 -4.90 1.32
C THR A 127 -12.06 -5.10 -0.11
N ALA A 128 -12.06 -4.02 -0.90
CA ALA A 128 -12.68 -4.00 -2.23
C ALA A 128 -11.88 -4.74 -3.33
N MET A 129 -10.66 -5.23 -3.07
CA MET A 129 -9.87 -5.96 -4.07
C MET A 129 -10.57 -7.28 -4.43
N PRO A 130 -10.94 -7.54 -5.69
CA PRO A 130 -11.57 -8.79 -6.06
C PRO A 130 -10.59 -9.98 -5.97
N PRO A 131 -11.08 -11.20 -5.72
CA PRO A 131 -10.28 -12.41 -5.86
C PRO A 131 -10.10 -12.77 -7.33
N PHE A 132 -8.92 -13.26 -7.69
CA PHE A 132 -8.61 -13.60 -9.09
C PHE A 132 -8.47 -15.10 -9.35
N LYS A 133 -8.44 -15.96 -8.32
CA LYS A 133 -8.25 -17.41 -8.46
C LYS A 133 -9.26 -18.11 -9.35
N ASP A 134 -10.50 -17.58 -9.42
CA ASP A 134 -11.59 -18.19 -10.17
C ASP A 134 -11.76 -17.58 -11.59
N VAL A 135 -11.03 -16.50 -11.90
CA VAL A 135 -11.15 -15.76 -13.16
C VAL A 135 -9.84 -15.68 -13.95
N MET A 136 -8.72 -16.02 -13.32
CA MET A 136 -7.39 -16.08 -13.94
C MET A 136 -6.80 -17.48 -13.81
N GLN A 137 -6.04 -17.89 -14.81
CA GLN A 137 -5.23 -19.10 -14.72
C GLN A 137 -4.06 -18.87 -13.75
N GLU A 138 -3.58 -19.94 -13.13
CA GLU A 138 -2.43 -19.88 -12.22
C GLU A 138 -1.19 -19.23 -12.89
N SER A 139 -0.95 -19.59 -14.15
CA SER A 139 0.16 -19.02 -14.94
C SER A 139 0.04 -17.51 -15.18
N GLU A 140 -1.18 -16.97 -15.27
CA GLU A 140 -1.41 -15.54 -15.42
C GLU A 140 -1.10 -14.77 -14.14
N ILE A 141 -1.50 -15.30 -12.99
CA ILE A 141 -1.13 -14.75 -11.68
C ILE A 141 0.40 -14.72 -11.52
N TRP A 142 1.08 -15.81 -11.91
CA TRP A 142 2.53 -15.88 -11.86
C TRP A 142 3.22 -14.85 -12.76
N LYS A 143 2.70 -14.61 -13.96
CA LYS A 143 3.21 -13.58 -14.87
C LYS A 143 3.01 -12.18 -14.29
N ILE A 144 1.85 -11.92 -13.67
CA ILE A 144 1.63 -10.65 -12.94
C ILE A 144 2.70 -10.47 -11.86
N ILE A 145 2.98 -11.50 -11.05
CA ILE A 145 4.01 -11.43 -9.99
C ILE A 145 5.39 -11.11 -10.57
N ILE A 146 5.75 -11.71 -11.70
CA ILE A 146 7.00 -11.39 -12.41
C ILE A 146 7.05 -9.90 -12.75
N PHE A 147 5.96 -9.35 -13.32
CA PHE A 147 5.90 -7.93 -13.66
C PHE A 147 5.93 -7.03 -12.42
N LEU A 148 5.24 -7.37 -11.34
CA LEU A 148 5.27 -6.58 -10.10
C LEU A 148 6.69 -6.39 -9.56
N ARG A 149 7.59 -7.34 -9.81
CA ARG A 149 9.00 -7.27 -9.41
C ARG A 149 9.83 -6.29 -10.27
N GLU A 150 9.23 -5.74 -11.34
CA GLU A 150 9.83 -4.69 -12.19
C GLU A 150 9.42 -3.27 -11.75
N LEU A 151 8.37 -3.13 -10.90
CA LEU A 151 7.91 -1.83 -10.39
C LEU A 151 8.88 -1.26 -9.34
#